data_98f91af172ebc26f8b47acabd94a448e
#
_entry.id   98f91af172ebc26f8b47acabd94a448e
#
_cell.length_a   1.000
_cell.length_b   1.000
_cell.length_c   1.000
_cell.angle_alpha   90.00
_cell.angle_beta   90.00
_cell.angle_gamma   90.00
#
_symmetry.space_group_name_H-M   'P 1'
#
loop_
_entity.id
_entity.type
_entity.pdbx_description
1 polymer ?
#
loop_
_entity_poly.entity_id
_entity_poly.type
_entity_poly.pdbx_seq_one_letter_code
_entity_poly.pdbx_strand_id
1 'polypeptide(L)'
;MTARIAVLASGRGSNLQAIVDAIVAGTLDAEVVAVLSDKPDASALLKVKPERRWARSPKEFADRAAFDQALGDALAGFAPDWIVCAGYMRILGEAFVQRFAGRLINIHPSLLPRYKGLHTHARALEAGDAEAGASVHFVVPELDAGTVLAQAHVPVHAGDTPEVLAQRVLAVEHPLLIASLRWLVAGRVAERHGQLQVDGHPLFSPLRLDCAGELNAWVQAHTRC
;
A
#
# COMPACT_ATOMS: atom_id res chain seq x y z
N MET A 1 -11.03 -17.62 9.29
CA MET A 1 -9.76 -17.37 10.04
C MET A 1 -9.43 -15.91 9.86
N THR A 2 -9.10 -15.20 10.94
CA THR A 2 -8.68 -13.80 10.89
C THR A 2 -7.38 -13.67 10.10
N ALA A 3 -7.33 -12.79 9.12
CA ALA A 3 -6.19 -12.63 8.22
C ALA A 3 -5.00 -11.98 8.96
N ARG A 4 -3.81 -12.41 8.64
CA ARG A 4 -2.54 -12.00 9.26
C ARG A 4 -1.82 -10.97 8.38
N ILE A 5 -1.72 -9.73 8.84
CA ILE A 5 -1.11 -8.64 8.08
C ILE A 5 0.23 -8.25 8.71
N ALA A 6 1.29 -8.21 7.92
CA ALA A 6 2.54 -7.55 8.27
C ALA A 6 2.65 -6.21 7.53
N VAL A 7 3.23 -5.21 8.18
CA VAL A 7 3.38 -3.86 7.61
C VAL A 7 4.85 -3.46 7.57
N LEU A 8 5.33 -3.04 6.41
CA LEU A 8 6.64 -2.41 6.22
C LEU A 8 6.46 -0.89 6.24
N ALA A 9 7.19 -0.18 7.12
CA ALA A 9 7.09 1.27 7.25
C ALA A 9 8.41 1.90 7.67
N SER A 10 8.77 3.04 7.07
CA SER A 10 10.02 3.78 7.36
C SER A 10 9.79 5.06 8.19
N GLY A 11 8.56 5.39 8.58
CA GLY A 11 8.22 6.68 9.17
C GLY A 11 7.11 6.64 10.22
N ARG A 12 6.22 7.65 10.17
CA ARG A 12 5.16 7.88 11.17
C ARG A 12 4.09 6.78 11.24
N GLY A 13 3.83 6.08 10.13
CA GLY A 13 2.87 4.98 10.08
C GLY A 13 1.41 5.43 10.15
N SER A 14 1.00 6.47 9.41
CA SER A 14 -0.42 6.88 9.33
C SER A 14 -1.30 5.80 8.70
N ASN A 15 -0.84 5.18 7.62
CA ASN A 15 -1.52 4.05 6.98
C ASN A 15 -1.60 2.82 7.91
N LEU A 16 -0.54 2.53 8.69
CA LEU A 16 -0.59 1.49 9.72
C LEU A 16 -1.64 1.83 10.80
N GLN A 17 -1.72 3.11 11.23
CA GLN A 17 -2.75 3.52 12.19
C GLN A 17 -4.16 3.26 11.63
N ALA A 18 -4.42 3.62 10.38
CA ALA A 18 -5.70 3.35 9.75
C ALA A 18 -6.05 1.85 9.72
N ILE A 19 -5.06 0.98 9.47
CA ILE A 19 -5.26 -0.48 9.54
C ILE A 19 -5.63 -0.90 10.97
N VAL A 20 -4.91 -0.44 11.99
CA VAL A 20 -5.18 -0.77 13.40
C VAL A 20 -6.57 -0.28 13.80
N ASP A 21 -6.93 0.96 13.45
CA ASP A 21 -8.23 1.54 13.77
C ASP A 21 -9.38 0.75 13.12
N ALA A 22 -9.21 0.32 11.85
CA ALA A 22 -10.21 -0.49 11.15
C ALA A 22 -10.39 -1.89 11.80
N ILE A 23 -9.30 -2.50 12.27
CA ILE A 23 -9.35 -3.77 13.02
C ILE A 23 -10.08 -3.58 14.35
N VAL A 24 -9.74 -2.54 15.12
CA VAL A 24 -10.39 -2.24 16.41
C VAL A 24 -11.88 -1.93 16.23
N ALA A 25 -12.24 -1.22 15.15
CA ALA A 25 -13.63 -0.94 14.81
C ALA A 25 -14.40 -2.15 14.27
N GLY A 26 -13.74 -3.31 14.06
CA GLY A 26 -14.37 -4.51 13.49
C GLY A 26 -14.72 -4.41 12.00
N THR A 27 -14.21 -3.39 11.30
CA THR A 27 -14.47 -3.19 9.87
C THR A 27 -13.46 -3.90 8.96
N LEU A 28 -12.37 -4.42 9.53
CA LEU A 28 -11.37 -5.25 8.86
C LEU A 28 -11.10 -6.51 9.69
N ASP A 29 -11.50 -7.69 9.18
CA ASP A 29 -11.26 -8.99 9.86
C ASP A 29 -9.81 -9.44 9.66
N ALA A 30 -8.91 -8.80 10.40
CA ALA A 30 -7.48 -9.06 10.33
C ALA A 30 -6.80 -8.81 11.67
N GLU A 31 -5.54 -9.25 11.80
CA GLU A 31 -4.63 -8.81 12.86
C GLU A 31 -3.31 -8.31 12.28
N VAL A 32 -2.72 -7.27 12.87
CA VAL A 32 -1.36 -6.87 12.57
C VAL A 32 -0.41 -7.77 13.34
N VAL A 33 0.21 -8.72 12.65
CA VAL A 33 1.13 -9.70 13.26
C VAL A 33 2.54 -9.17 13.39
N ALA A 34 2.94 -8.24 12.53
CA ALA A 34 4.26 -7.62 12.59
C ALA A 34 4.28 -6.22 11.97
N VAL A 35 5.15 -5.36 12.49
CA VAL A 35 5.60 -4.11 11.87
C VAL A 35 7.12 -4.17 11.73
N LEU A 36 7.59 -4.04 10.49
CA LEU A 36 9.01 -4.11 10.19
C LEU A 36 9.49 -2.77 9.60
N SER A 37 10.69 -2.36 9.99
CA SER A 37 11.26 -1.08 9.55
C SER A 37 12.75 -1.18 9.25
N ASP A 38 13.19 -0.42 8.25
CA ASP A 38 14.59 -0.13 7.94
C ASP A 38 15.17 0.99 8.83
N LYS A 39 14.32 1.55 9.73
CA LYS A 39 14.69 2.60 10.68
C LYS A 39 14.28 2.20 12.10
N PRO A 40 15.24 1.92 12.99
CA PRO A 40 14.94 1.52 14.37
C PRO A 40 14.14 2.54 15.19
N ASP A 41 14.20 3.81 14.79
CA ASP A 41 13.49 4.95 15.42
C ASP A 41 12.15 5.28 14.76
N ALA A 42 11.68 4.48 13.78
CA ALA A 42 10.41 4.73 13.12
C ALA A 42 9.24 4.68 14.11
N SER A 43 8.48 5.78 14.19
CA SER A 43 7.32 5.89 15.10
C SER A 43 6.22 4.86 14.82
N ALA A 44 6.18 4.30 13.60
CA ALA A 44 5.29 3.20 13.25
C ALA A 44 5.45 1.99 14.17
N LEU A 45 6.68 1.70 14.63
CA LEU A 45 6.97 0.58 15.54
C LEU A 45 6.23 0.69 16.86
N LEU A 46 5.98 1.93 17.34
CA LEU A 46 5.31 2.16 18.63
C LEU A 46 3.81 1.84 18.60
N LYS A 47 3.23 1.59 17.44
CA LYS A 47 1.81 1.29 17.26
C LYS A 47 1.45 -0.19 17.51
N VAL A 48 2.46 -1.03 17.71
CA VAL A 48 2.28 -2.45 18.04
C VAL A 48 3.13 -2.84 19.24
N LYS A 49 2.80 -3.97 19.86
CA LYS A 49 3.56 -4.51 21.00
C LYS A 49 4.99 -4.88 20.59
N PRO A 50 5.95 -4.85 21.50
CA PRO A 50 7.38 -5.12 21.21
C PRO A 50 7.61 -6.45 20.48
N GLU A 51 6.91 -7.52 20.84
CA GLU A 51 7.02 -8.85 20.22
C GLU A 51 6.58 -8.92 18.75
N ARG A 52 5.89 -7.88 18.26
CA ARG A 52 5.45 -7.73 16.87
C ARG A 52 6.33 -6.76 16.09
N ARG A 53 7.50 -6.39 16.60
CA ARG A 53 8.39 -5.42 15.96
C ARG A 53 9.64 -6.10 15.45
N TRP A 54 10.06 -5.70 14.27
CA TRP A 54 11.41 -5.93 13.78
C TRP A 54 11.93 -4.65 13.17
N ALA A 55 13.11 -4.22 13.59
CA ALA A 55 13.75 -3.05 13.00
C ALA A 55 15.27 -3.21 13.03
N ARG A 56 15.90 -2.93 11.91
CA ARG A 56 17.35 -2.94 11.74
C ARG A 56 17.76 -1.81 10.80
N SER A 57 18.89 -1.20 11.08
CA SER A 57 19.47 -0.27 10.12
C SER A 57 20.14 -1.05 8.99
N PRO A 58 19.90 -0.68 7.71
CA PRO A 58 20.62 -1.28 6.58
C PRO A 58 22.14 -1.17 6.71
N LYS A 59 22.63 -0.19 7.46
CA LYS A 59 24.07 0.01 7.72
C LYS A 59 24.70 -1.10 8.57
N GLU A 60 23.89 -1.93 9.22
CA GLU A 60 24.34 -3.09 10.01
C GLU A 60 24.67 -4.31 9.13
N PHE A 61 24.41 -4.24 7.83
CA PHE A 61 24.55 -5.34 6.88
C PHE A 61 25.63 -5.03 5.84
N ALA A 62 26.24 -6.10 5.32
CA ALA A 62 27.31 -5.97 4.33
C ALA A 62 26.83 -5.28 3.03
N ASP A 63 25.60 -5.58 2.62
CA ASP A 63 24.98 -5.04 1.42
C ASP A 63 23.46 -5.05 1.51
N ARG A 64 22.81 -4.60 0.44
CA ARG A 64 21.34 -4.59 0.32
C ARG A 64 20.75 -5.99 0.35
N ALA A 65 21.38 -6.97 -0.29
CA ALA A 65 20.86 -8.33 -0.39
C ALA A 65 20.84 -8.99 0.98
N ALA A 66 21.88 -8.80 1.80
CA ALA A 66 21.95 -9.29 3.17
C ALA A 66 20.85 -8.68 4.07
N PHE A 67 20.58 -7.38 3.92
CA PHE A 67 19.47 -6.73 4.63
C PHE A 67 18.12 -7.29 4.20
N ASP A 68 17.86 -7.38 2.88
CA ASP A 68 16.61 -7.88 2.33
C ASP A 68 16.36 -9.34 2.72
N GLN A 69 17.43 -10.16 2.78
CA GLN A 69 17.35 -11.54 3.28
C GLN A 69 16.92 -11.57 4.74
N ALA A 70 17.57 -10.79 5.61
CA ALA A 70 17.25 -10.74 7.05
C ALA A 70 15.82 -10.22 7.28
N LEU A 71 15.39 -9.18 6.52
CA LEU A 71 14.03 -8.67 6.54
C LEU A 71 13.03 -9.77 6.13
N GLY A 72 13.33 -10.51 5.06
CA GLY A 72 12.49 -11.59 4.56
C GLY A 72 12.39 -12.78 5.52
N ASP A 73 13.46 -13.12 6.22
CA ASP A 73 13.47 -14.21 7.20
C ASP A 73 12.67 -13.82 8.44
N ALA A 74 12.84 -12.59 8.94
CA ALA A 74 12.02 -12.06 10.03
C ALA A 74 10.53 -12.04 9.65
N LEU A 75 10.22 -11.58 8.45
CA LEU A 75 8.84 -11.52 7.95
C LEU A 75 8.22 -12.92 7.84
N ALA A 76 8.96 -13.90 7.31
CA ALA A 76 8.50 -15.28 7.22
C ALA A 76 8.21 -15.90 8.60
N GLY A 77 9.00 -15.54 9.62
CA GLY A 77 8.77 -15.98 11.01
C GLY A 77 7.44 -15.52 11.60
N PHE A 78 6.91 -14.40 11.14
CA PHE A 78 5.58 -13.92 11.53
C PHE A 78 4.45 -14.56 10.72
N ALA A 79 4.74 -15.32 9.67
CA ALA A 79 3.77 -16.02 8.82
C ALA A 79 2.55 -15.15 8.43
N PRO A 80 2.75 -13.98 7.78
CA PRO A 80 1.65 -13.15 7.32
C PRO A 80 0.97 -13.72 6.08
N ASP A 81 -0.35 -13.52 5.97
CA ASP A 81 -1.09 -13.76 4.73
C ASP A 81 -0.86 -12.62 3.74
N TRP A 82 -0.83 -11.37 4.24
CA TRP A 82 -0.61 -10.16 3.45
C TRP A 82 0.50 -9.29 4.02
N ILE A 83 1.26 -8.69 3.13
CA ILE A 83 2.36 -7.76 3.44
C ILE A 83 2.03 -6.43 2.80
N VAL A 84 2.01 -5.37 3.60
CA VAL A 84 1.66 -4.01 3.17
C VAL A 84 2.88 -3.10 3.28
N CYS A 85 3.37 -2.59 2.15
CA CYS A 85 4.29 -1.48 2.14
C CYS A 85 3.47 -0.19 2.37
N ALA A 86 3.65 0.43 3.54
CA ALA A 86 2.90 1.61 3.97
C ALA A 86 3.86 2.76 4.32
N GLY A 87 4.37 3.42 3.30
CA GLY A 87 5.42 4.43 3.46
C GLY A 87 6.79 3.78 3.77
N TYR A 88 7.07 2.64 3.18
CA TYR A 88 8.40 2.02 3.18
C TYR A 88 9.25 2.64 2.08
N MET A 89 10.37 3.28 2.47
CA MET A 89 11.12 4.16 1.56
C MET A 89 12.29 3.47 0.83
N ARG A 90 12.48 2.17 1.04
CA ARG A 90 13.53 1.42 0.34
C ARG A 90 12.94 0.60 -0.80
N ILE A 91 13.68 0.52 -1.88
CA ILE A 91 13.35 -0.41 -2.97
C ILE A 91 13.71 -1.81 -2.51
N LEU A 92 12.77 -2.72 -2.51
CA LEU A 92 12.95 -4.13 -2.19
C LEU A 92 13.67 -4.86 -3.33
N GLY A 93 14.60 -5.75 -3.01
CA GLY A 93 15.32 -6.54 -4.01
C GLY A 93 14.43 -7.59 -4.67
N GLU A 94 14.80 -7.99 -5.89
CA GLU A 94 14.04 -8.94 -6.68
C GLU A 94 13.77 -10.26 -5.95
N ALA A 95 14.78 -10.84 -5.29
CA ALA A 95 14.64 -12.08 -4.53
C ALA A 95 13.62 -11.96 -3.38
N PHE A 96 13.59 -10.81 -2.69
CA PHE A 96 12.59 -10.52 -1.67
C PHE A 96 11.18 -10.45 -2.28
N VAL A 97 11.02 -9.70 -3.36
CA VAL A 97 9.72 -9.53 -4.04
C VAL A 97 9.21 -10.87 -4.56
N GLN A 98 10.07 -11.68 -5.17
CA GLN A 98 9.71 -13.02 -5.66
C GLN A 98 9.28 -13.95 -4.52
N ARG A 99 9.97 -13.92 -3.38
CA ARG A 99 9.62 -14.73 -2.19
C ARG A 99 8.21 -14.46 -1.68
N PHE A 100 7.70 -13.24 -1.85
CA PHE A 100 6.39 -12.81 -1.36
C PHE A 100 5.43 -12.43 -2.50
N ALA A 101 5.69 -12.88 -3.71
CA ALA A 101 4.86 -12.57 -4.87
C ALA A 101 3.39 -12.93 -4.64
N GLY A 102 2.48 -12.09 -5.15
CA GLY A 102 1.04 -12.26 -5.04
C GLY A 102 0.42 -11.90 -3.69
N ARG A 103 1.24 -11.60 -2.65
CA ARG A 103 0.76 -11.18 -1.31
C ARG A 103 1.48 -9.95 -0.74
N LEU A 104 2.23 -9.26 -1.57
CA LEU A 104 2.93 -8.02 -1.24
C LEU A 104 2.27 -6.87 -2.00
N ILE A 105 1.70 -5.92 -1.28
CA ILE A 105 1.05 -4.74 -1.84
C ILE A 105 1.70 -3.46 -1.35
N ASN A 106 1.55 -2.39 -2.12
CA ASN A 106 2.00 -1.04 -1.76
C ASN A 106 0.88 -0.04 -1.95
N ILE A 107 0.83 0.99 -1.10
CA ILE A 107 0.05 2.21 -1.32
C ILE A 107 0.97 3.30 -1.85
N HIS A 108 0.64 3.85 -3.02
CA HIS A 108 1.44 4.83 -3.73
C HIS A 108 0.64 6.10 -3.99
N PRO A 109 1.17 7.30 -3.69
CA PRO A 109 0.43 8.56 -3.76
C PRO A 109 0.39 9.14 -5.18
N SER A 110 0.00 8.34 -6.17
CA SER A 110 -0.31 8.78 -7.53
C SER A 110 -1.32 7.84 -8.21
N LEU A 111 -1.90 8.27 -9.31
CA LEU A 111 -2.73 7.47 -10.20
C LEU A 111 -1.83 6.66 -11.15
N LEU A 112 -1.31 5.53 -10.70
CA LEU A 112 -0.45 4.66 -11.51
C LEU A 112 -1.15 4.24 -12.83
N PRO A 113 -0.42 4.13 -13.93
CA PRO A 113 1.05 4.10 -14.06
C PRO A 113 1.75 5.47 -14.09
N ARG A 114 1.01 6.57 -13.87
CA ARG A 114 1.59 7.92 -13.85
C ARG A 114 2.38 8.15 -12.56
N TYR A 115 3.50 8.86 -12.68
CA TYR A 115 4.31 9.33 -11.54
C TYR A 115 4.79 8.21 -10.62
N LYS A 116 5.35 7.13 -11.17
CA LYS A 116 6.13 6.14 -10.39
C LYS A 116 7.26 6.85 -9.62
N GLY A 117 7.62 6.34 -8.44
CA GLY A 117 8.70 6.88 -7.60
C GLY A 117 8.31 8.12 -6.80
N LEU A 118 9.26 9.03 -6.61
CA LEU A 118 9.12 10.16 -5.70
C LEU A 118 8.51 11.41 -6.35
N HIS A 119 8.17 12.41 -5.52
CA HIS A 119 7.69 13.74 -5.90
C HIS A 119 6.42 13.74 -6.76
N THR A 120 5.52 12.79 -6.52
CA THR A 120 4.32 12.54 -7.32
C THR A 120 3.42 13.77 -7.43
N HIS A 121 3.19 14.48 -6.31
CA HIS A 121 2.32 15.67 -6.27
C HIS A 121 2.90 16.85 -7.06
N ALA A 122 4.20 17.14 -6.90
CA ALA A 122 4.85 18.18 -7.66
C ALA A 122 4.78 17.89 -9.17
N ARG A 123 5.05 16.65 -9.57
CA ARG A 123 5.01 16.21 -10.97
C ARG A 123 3.59 16.28 -11.56
N ALA A 124 2.55 15.98 -10.78
CA ALA A 124 1.16 16.11 -11.23
C ALA A 124 0.77 17.59 -11.45
N LEU A 125 1.21 18.48 -10.54
CA LEU A 125 0.98 19.91 -10.68
C LEU A 125 1.74 20.50 -11.87
N GLU A 126 3.00 20.14 -12.05
CA GLU A 126 3.83 20.55 -13.20
C GLU A 126 3.24 20.10 -14.55
N ALA A 127 2.62 18.92 -14.57
CA ALA A 127 1.96 18.41 -15.76
C ALA A 127 0.59 19.05 -16.04
N GLY A 128 0.07 19.86 -15.13
CA GLY A 128 -1.24 20.49 -15.26
C GLY A 128 -2.40 19.49 -15.21
N ASP A 129 -2.23 18.38 -14.46
CA ASP A 129 -3.27 17.38 -14.33
C ASP A 129 -4.51 17.95 -13.64
N ALA A 130 -5.70 17.59 -14.14
CA ALA A 130 -6.96 17.94 -13.50
C ALA A 130 -7.29 17.07 -12.28
N GLU A 131 -6.69 15.88 -12.20
CA GLU A 131 -6.88 14.90 -11.14
C GLU A 131 -5.54 14.33 -10.68
N ALA A 132 -5.44 14.07 -9.38
CA ALA A 132 -4.40 13.28 -8.73
C ALA A 132 -5.05 12.17 -7.90
N GLY A 133 -4.28 11.44 -7.12
CA GLY A 133 -4.86 10.43 -6.24
C GLY A 133 -3.85 9.44 -5.70
N ALA A 134 -4.35 8.30 -5.27
CA ALA A 134 -3.55 7.20 -4.75
C ALA A 134 -3.90 5.88 -5.43
N SER A 135 -2.95 4.94 -5.43
CA SER A 135 -3.11 3.59 -5.96
C SER A 135 -2.66 2.55 -4.94
N VAL A 136 -3.44 1.50 -4.74
CA VAL A 136 -2.97 0.25 -4.14
C VAL A 136 -2.61 -0.69 -5.28
N HIS A 137 -1.40 -1.25 -5.26
CA HIS A 137 -0.91 -2.14 -6.30
C HIS A 137 -0.13 -3.31 -5.72
N PHE A 138 -0.07 -4.41 -6.45
CA PHE A 138 0.84 -5.52 -6.15
C PHE A 138 2.28 -5.09 -6.43
N VAL A 139 3.21 -5.54 -5.58
CA VAL A 139 4.62 -5.19 -5.76
C VAL A 139 5.30 -6.23 -6.64
N VAL A 140 6.01 -5.72 -7.65
CA VAL A 140 6.87 -6.48 -8.55
C VAL A 140 8.30 -5.90 -8.49
N PRO A 141 9.33 -6.58 -9.02
CA PRO A 141 10.70 -6.09 -8.97
C PRO A 141 10.92 -4.70 -9.60
N GLU A 142 10.15 -4.37 -10.64
CA GLU A 142 10.18 -3.04 -11.24
C GLU A 142 9.40 -2.04 -10.36
N LEU A 143 10.01 -0.87 -10.10
CA LEU A 143 9.46 0.15 -9.22
C LEU A 143 8.06 0.61 -9.66
N ASP A 144 7.09 0.48 -8.76
CA ASP A 144 5.68 0.90 -8.91
C ASP A 144 5.04 0.46 -10.25
N ALA A 145 5.46 -0.72 -10.76
CA ALA A 145 5.02 -1.25 -12.05
C ALA A 145 4.04 -2.42 -11.96
N GLY A 146 3.77 -2.91 -10.75
CA GLY A 146 2.88 -4.05 -10.56
C GLY A 146 1.41 -3.72 -10.82
N THR A 147 0.62 -4.77 -10.94
CA THR A 147 -0.82 -4.69 -11.21
C THR A 147 -1.54 -3.80 -10.20
N VAL A 148 -2.20 -2.76 -10.67
CA VAL A 148 -2.97 -1.84 -9.82
C VAL A 148 -4.28 -2.51 -9.44
N LEU A 149 -4.49 -2.66 -8.11
CA LEU A 149 -5.71 -3.21 -7.55
C LEU A 149 -6.84 -2.18 -7.55
N ALA A 150 -6.57 -1.02 -6.96
CA ALA A 150 -7.58 0.02 -6.75
C ALA A 150 -6.98 1.42 -6.78
N GLN A 151 -7.81 2.41 -7.13
CA GLN A 151 -7.44 3.83 -7.16
C GLN A 151 -8.49 4.70 -6.48
N ALA A 152 -8.02 5.76 -5.83
CA ALA A 152 -8.85 6.86 -5.36
C ALA A 152 -8.41 8.16 -6.05
N HIS A 153 -9.37 8.91 -6.55
CA HIS A 153 -9.14 10.14 -7.30
C HIS A 153 -9.51 11.37 -6.47
N VAL A 154 -8.74 12.43 -6.61
CA VAL A 154 -9.02 13.74 -6.02
C VAL A 154 -8.82 14.83 -7.08
N PRO A 155 -9.60 15.93 -7.04
CA PRO A 155 -9.38 17.03 -7.96
C PRO A 155 -8.09 17.77 -7.62
N VAL A 156 -7.44 18.31 -8.65
CA VAL A 156 -6.37 19.31 -8.53
C VAL A 156 -7.01 20.68 -8.74
N HIS A 157 -6.77 21.61 -7.82
CA HIS A 157 -7.32 22.97 -7.89
C HIS A 157 -6.27 23.98 -8.30
N ALA A 158 -6.71 25.04 -8.96
CA ALA A 158 -5.84 26.15 -9.29
C ALA A 158 -5.22 26.75 -8.02
N GLY A 159 -3.89 26.89 -8.02
CA GLY A 159 -3.15 27.41 -6.87
C GLY A 159 -2.78 26.36 -5.81
N ASP A 160 -3.06 25.08 -6.05
CA ASP A 160 -2.56 24.00 -5.17
C ASP A 160 -1.02 24.02 -5.11
N THR A 161 -0.48 23.86 -3.90
CA THR A 161 0.93 23.50 -3.72
C THR A 161 1.09 21.98 -3.57
N PRO A 162 2.30 21.42 -3.75
CA PRO A 162 2.53 20.00 -3.52
C PRO A 162 2.07 19.52 -2.15
N GLU A 163 2.20 20.34 -1.11
CA GLU A 163 1.81 20.04 0.27
C GLU A 163 0.28 19.98 0.42
N VAL A 164 -0.44 20.92 -0.19
CA VAL A 164 -1.91 20.96 -0.18
C VAL A 164 -2.47 19.75 -0.91
N LEU A 165 -1.93 19.45 -2.09
CA LEU A 165 -2.32 18.27 -2.86
C LEU A 165 -2.00 16.97 -2.09
N ALA A 166 -0.82 16.89 -1.45
CA ALA A 166 -0.42 15.74 -0.64
C ALA A 166 -1.41 15.48 0.51
N GLN A 167 -1.89 16.53 1.19
CA GLN A 167 -2.89 16.37 2.26
C GLN A 167 -4.21 15.85 1.70
N ARG A 168 -4.64 16.34 0.54
CA ARG A 168 -5.88 15.88 -0.12
C ARG A 168 -5.76 14.43 -0.57
N VAL A 169 -4.63 14.01 -1.14
CA VAL A 169 -4.36 12.62 -1.52
C VAL A 169 -4.30 11.73 -0.28
N LEU A 170 -3.63 12.16 0.80
CA LEU A 170 -3.54 11.40 2.05
C LEU A 170 -4.93 11.11 2.66
N ALA A 171 -5.88 12.03 2.51
CA ALA A 171 -7.25 11.86 3.00
C ALA A 171 -7.97 10.68 2.33
N VAL A 172 -7.60 10.32 1.09
CA VAL A 172 -8.17 9.18 0.37
C VAL A 172 -7.30 7.93 0.40
N GLU A 173 -6.01 8.04 0.78
CA GLU A 173 -5.13 6.86 0.91
C GLU A 173 -5.63 5.88 1.98
N HIS A 174 -6.02 6.38 3.16
CA HIS A 174 -6.46 5.54 4.26
C HIS A 174 -7.72 4.73 3.89
N PRO A 175 -8.84 5.35 3.46
CA PRO A 175 -10.02 4.58 3.04
C PRO A 175 -9.73 3.65 1.85
N LEU A 176 -8.90 4.06 0.87
CA LEU A 176 -8.52 3.21 -0.24
C LEU A 176 -7.78 1.95 0.22
N LEU A 177 -6.80 2.11 1.13
CA LEU A 177 -6.04 0.98 1.66
C LEU A 177 -6.94 0.02 2.44
N ILE A 178 -7.82 0.53 3.30
CA ILE A 178 -8.73 -0.31 4.09
C ILE A 178 -9.73 -1.04 3.20
N ALA A 179 -10.33 -0.37 2.24
CA ALA A 179 -11.24 -1.00 1.27
C ALA A 179 -10.53 -2.09 0.46
N SER A 180 -9.29 -1.84 0.02
CA SER A 180 -8.46 -2.83 -0.68
C SER A 180 -8.15 -4.04 0.19
N LEU A 181 -7.75 -3.82 1.45
CA LEU A 181 -7.48 -4.91 2.40
C LEU A 181 -8.72 -5.74 2.70
N ARG A 182 -9.90 -5.13 2.84
CA ARG A 182 -11.17 -5.86 3.02
C ARG A 182 -11.42 -6.85 1.88
N TRP A 183 -11.18 -6.45 0.64
CA TRP A 183 -11.36 -7.33 -0.52
C TRP A 183 -10.30 -8.42 -0.61
N LEU A 184 -9.04 -8.11 -0.28
CA LEU A 184 -7.94 -9.08 -0.25
C LEU A 184 -8.15 -10.14 0.84
N VAL A 185 -8.50 -9.71 2.05
CA VAL A 185 -8.76 -10.58 3.20
C VAL A 185 -9.98 -11.48 2.96
N ALA A 186 -11.00 -10.96 2.29
CA ALA A 186 -12.18 -11.74 1.89
C ALA A 186 -11.92 -12.72 0.72
N GLY A 187 -10.69 -12.72 0.15
CA GLY A 187 -10.33 -13.57 -0.99
C GLY A 187 -11.04 -13.20 -2.30
N ARG A 188 -11.63 -12.00 -2.37
CA ARG A 188 -12.35 -11.52 -3.54
C ARG A 188 -11.42 -11.07 -4.68
N VAL A 189 -10.18 -10.69 -4.34
CA VAL A 189 -9.19 -10.18 -5.27
C VAL A 189 -7.95 -11.07 -5.27
N ALA A 190 -7.47 -11.38 -6.45
CA ALA A 190 -6.19 -12.04 -6.68
C ALA A 190 -5.48 -11.40 -7.87
N GLU A 191 -4.15 -11.47 -7.87
CA GLU A 191 -3.34 -11.19 -9.04
C GLU A 191 -2.78 -12.51 -9.57
N ARG A 192 -2.93 -12.75 -10.86
CA ARG A 192 -2.35 -13.94 -11.53
C ARG A 192 -1.73 -13.53 -12.85
N HIS A 193 -0.42 -13.72 -12.97
CA HIS A 193 0.35 -13.44 -14.19
C HIS A 193 0.16 -12.00 -14.71
N GLY A 194 0.17 -11.03 -13.82
CA GLY A 194 -0.04 -9.63 -14.18
C GLY A 194 -1.50 -9.22 -14.43
N GLN A 195 -2.44 -10.15 -14.25
CA GLN A 195 -3.87 -9.91 -14.44
C GLN A 195 -4.62 -9.86 -13.11
N LEU A 196 -5.32 -8.75 -12.87
CA LEU A 196 -6.22 -8.62 -11.73
C LEU A 196 -7.45 -9.51 -11.93
N GLN A 197 -7.83 -10.25 -10.89
CA GLN A 197 -9.07 -11.04 -10.86
C GLN A 197 -9.92 -10.60 -9.67
N VAL A 198 -11.21 -10.45 -9.91
CA VAL A 198 -12.21 -10.14 -8.89
C VAL A 198 -13.30 -11.23 -8.93
N ASP A 199 -13.52 -11.87 -7.78
CA ASP A 199 -14.47 -12.98 -7.64
C ASP A 199 -14.27 -14.07 -8.72
N GLY A 200 -12.99 -14.34 -9.08
CA GLY A 200 -12.58 -15.31 -10.09
C GLY A 200 -12.66 -14.84 -11.55
N HIS A 201 -13.10 -13.61 -11.81
CA HIS A 201 -13.22 -13.05 -13.16
C HIS A 201 -12.12 -12.02 -13.44
N PRO A 202 -11.50 -12.01 -14.65
CA PRO A 202 -10.52 -11.02 -15.02
C PRO A 202 -11.11 -9.61 -14.99
N LEU A 203 -10.36 -8.66 -14.40
CA LEU A 203 -10.68 -7.23 -14.42
C LEU A 203 -9.57 -6.48 -15.16
N PHE A 204 -9.94 -5.72 -16.19
CA PHE A 204 -9.00 -5.04 -17.11
C PHE A 204 -8.70 -3.60 -16.72
N SER A 205 -9.32 -3.10 -15.66
CA SER A 205 -9.08 -1.78 -15.09
C SER A 205 -9.06 -1.87 -13.56
N PRO A 206 -8.32 -0.99 -12.86
CA PRO A 206 -8.36 -0.95 -11.40
C PRO A 206 -9.77 -0.73 -10.85
N LEU A 207 -10.04 -1.27 -9.67
CA LEU A 207 -11.21 -0.88 -8.90
C LEU A 207 -11.12 0.60 -8.53
N ARG A 208 -12.26 1.25 -8.33
CA ARG A 208 -12.32 2.66 -7.92
C ARG A 208 -12.98 2.79 -6.56
N LEU A 209 -12.38 3.60 -5.68
CA LEU A 209 -12.98 3.99 -4.42
C LEU A 209 -14.07 5.03 -4.69
N ASP A 210 -15.27 4.78 -4.17
CA ASP A 210 -16.38 5.74 -4.22
C ASP A 210 -16.45 6.63 -2.97
N CYS A 211 -17.41 7.55 -2.94
CA CYS A 211 -17.62 8.46 -1.81
C CYS A 211 -18.12 7.76 -0.54
N ALA A 212 -18.66 6.58 -0.66
CA ALA A 212 -19.06 5.77 0.50
C ALA A 212 -17.88 4.99 1.11
N GLY A 213 -16.69 5.06 0.48
CA GLY A 213 -15.50 4.31 0.90
C GLY A 213 -15.51 2.84 0.48
N GLU A 214 -16.31 2.50 -0.55
CA GLU A 214 -16.39 1.14 -1.08
C GLU A 214 -15.70 1.04 -2.44
N LEU A 215 -15.15 -0.16 -2.74
CA LEU A 215 -14.54 -0.44 -4.05
C LEU A 215 -15.59 -0.92 -5.04
N ASN A 216 -15.57 -0.31 -6.22
CA ASN A 216 -16.42 -0.69 -7.33
C ASN A 216 -15.59 -0.98 -8.58
N ALA A 217 -16.00 -1.99 -9.38
CA ALA A 217 -15.52 -2.13 -10.73
C ALA A 217 -15.97 -0.91 -11.54
N TRP A 218 -15.09 -0.38 -12.38
CA TRP A 218 -15.39 0.80 -13.19
C TRP A 218 -16.55 0.50 -14.15
N VAL A 219 -17.76 0.82 -13.76
CA VAL A 219 -18.90 0.96 -14.63
C VAL A 219 -19.03 2.46 -14.89
N GLN A 220 -19.12 2.87 -16.16
CA GLN A 220 -19.43 4.25 -16.53
C GLN A 220 -20.75 4.68 -15.89
N ALA A 221 -20.74 5.07 -14.65
CA ALA A 221 -21.88 5.62 -13.95
C ALA A 221 -21.48 6.96 -13.35
N HIS A 222 -22.10 7.98 -13.88
CA HIS A 222 -22.03 9.38 -13.49
C HIS A 222 -22.46 9.57 -12.03
N THR A 223 -21.55 9.32 -11.08
CA THR A 223 -21.76 9.80 -9.71
C THR A 223 -20.52 10.62 -9.36
N ARG A 224 -20.61 11.90 -9.67
CA ARG A 224 -19.69 12.91 -9.13
C ARG A 224 -20.02 13.05 -7.63
N CYS A 225 -19.03 12.82 -6.79
CA CYS A 225 -19.07 13.28 -5.41
C CYS A 225 -18.84 14.80 -5.36
#